data_01d73cb19c30b3303a36ec32e35c4de4
#
_entry.id   01d73cb19c30b3303a36ec32e35c4de4
#
_cell.length_a   1.000
_cell.length_b   1.000
_cell.length_c   1.000
_cell.angle_alpha   90.00
_cell.angle_beta   90.00
_cell.angle_gamma   90.00
#
_symmetry.space_group_name_H-M   'P 1'
#
loop_
_entity.id
_entity.type
_entity.pdbx_description
1 polymer ?
#
loop_
_entity_poly.entity_id
_entity_poly.type
_entity_poly.pdbx_seq_one_letter_code
_entity_poly.pdbx_strand_id
1 'polypeptide(L)'
;MSKKKTKKIYSENSKTTSRQSYSSDNEKIIWIFDSLDVDGNFAFNLDIIETNRHLKEIFSKTIEYSKYTWSEIKKQTHDESSSKHHALDYDGMSSEAKERINKLHLDEYTDSIFSFALQNKLRIIGIRVNEKFYVKWYDPEHKFYPGKKKHT
;
A
#
# COMPACT_ATOMS: atom_id res chain seq x y z
N MET A 1 -5.64 -2.37 26.53
CA MET A 1 -4.75 -3.06 25.63
C MET A 1 -4.86 -2.52 24.23
N SER A 2 -3.85 -1.83 23.84
CA SER A 2 -3.83 -1.09 22.58
C SER A 2 -4.01 -1.97 21.34
N LYS A 3 -3.53 -3.20 21.39
CA LYS A 3 -3.64 -4.13 20.25
C LYS A 3 -5.08 -4.40 19.81
N LYS A 4 -6.01 -4.42 20.74
CA LYS A 4 -7.42 -4.67 20.40
C LYS A 4 -8.06 -3.51 19.65
N LYS A 5 -7.63 -2.28 19.93
CA LYS A 5 -8.17 -1.10 19.26
C LYS A 5 -7.69 -0.99 17.82
N THR A 6 -6.40 -1.26 17.59
CA THR A 6 -5.86 -1.23 16.24
C THR A 6 -6.52 -2.27 15.36
N LYS A 7 -6.73 -3.44 15.90
CA LYS A 7 -7.39 -4.54 15.19
C LYS A 7 -8.79 -4.18 14.74
N LYS A 8 -9.51 -3.36 15.50
CA LYS A 8 -10.88 -2.97 15.16
C LYS A 8 -11.00 -2.15 13.90
N ILE A 9 -9.95 -1.41 13.52
CA ILE A 9 -10.00 -0.53 12.35
C ILE A 9 -10.16 -1.35 11.07
N TYR A 10 -9.54 -2.52 11.02
CA TYR A 10 -9.55 -3.38 9.82
C TYR A 10 -10.18 -4.74 10.06
N SER A 11 -10.74 -4.96 11.24
CA SER A 11 -10.96 -6.30 11.75
C SER A 11 -12.13 -7.07 11.16
N GLU A 12 -13.13 -6.39 10.67
CA GLU A 12 -14.33 -7.06 10.20
C GLU A 12 -14.05 -8.12 9.14
N ASN A 13 -12.99 -7.92 8.41
CA ASN A 13 -12.67 -8.76 7.27
C ASN A 13 -11.42 -9.61 7.45
N SER A 14 -10.69 -9.41 8.53
CA SER A 14 -9.38 -10.06 8.68
C SER A 14 -9.44 -11.58 8.72
N LYS A 15 -10.46 -12.13 9.37
CA LYS A 15 -10.58 -13.57 9.51
C LYS A 15 -11.04 -14.28 8.26
N THR A 16 -11.63 -13.56 7.34
CA THR A 16 -12.17 -14.13 6.11
C THR A 16 -11.38 -13.71 4.89
N THR A 17 -10.26 -13.03 5.09
CA THR A 17 -9.49 -12.41 4.03
C THR A 17 -9.09 -13.39 2.92
N SER A 18 -8.66 -14.59 3.26
CA SER A 18 -8.20 -15.54 2.25
C SER A 18 -9.31 -16.00 1.31
N ARG A 19 -10.52 -16.17 1.82
CA ARG A 19 -11.66 -16.53 0.97
C ARG A 19 -12.18 -15.36 0.18
N GLN A 20 -12.26 -14.21 0.83
CA GLN A 20 -12.85 -13.02 0.22
C GLN A 20 -11.91 -12.37 -0.79
N SER A 21 -10.59 -12.63 -0.69
CA SER A 21 -9.65 -12.06 -1.64
C SER A 21 -9.89 -12.54 -3.08
N TYR A 22 -10.37 -13.76 -3.26
CA TYR A 22 -10.73 -14.23 -4.60
C TYR A 22 -11.91 -13.48 -5.19
N SER A 23 -12.96 -13.28 -4.39
CA SER A 23 -14.13 -12.56 -4.89
C SER A 23 -13.83 -11.06 -5.00
N SER A 24 -13.05 -10.50 -4.08
CA SER A 24 -12.73 -9.08 -4.12
C SER A 24 -11.75 -8.72 -5.23
N ASP A 25 -11.04 -9.69 -5.80
CA ASP A 25 -10.18 -9.43 -6.96
C ASP A 25 -10.98 -9.02 -8.19
N ASN A 26 -12.27 -9.35 -8.23
CA ASN A 26 -13.15 -8.92 -9.31
C ASN A 26 -13.82 -7.57 -9.03
N GLU A 27 -13.52 -6.97 -7.89
CA GLU A 27 -14.07 -5.68 -7.50
C GLU A 27 -13.08 -4.57 -7.81
N LYS A 28 -13.61 -3.39 -8.04
CA LYS A 28 -12.78 -2.19 -8.22
C LYS A 28 -12.23 -1.73 -6.88
N ILE A 29 -11.13 -0.99 -6.95
CA ILE A 29 -10.47 -0.50 -5.75
C ILE A 29 -11.32 0.58 -5.09
N ILE A 30 -11.51 0.44 -3.78
CA ILE A 30 -12.09 1.50 -2.95
C ILE A 30 -10.95 2.12 -2.15
N TRP A 31 -10.65 3.37 -2.42
CA TRP A 31 -9.56 4.10 -1.77
C TRP A 31 -10.07 4.75 -0.48
N ILE A 32 -9.36 4.50 0.62
CA ILE A 32 -9.71 5.07 1.91
C ILE A 32 -8.52 5.84 2.45
N PHE A 33 -8.73 7.12 2.74
CA PHE A 33 -7.67 8.04 3.17
C PHE A 33 -7.83 8.47 4.63
N ASP A 34 -8.57 7.72 5.43
CA ASP A 34 -8.93 8.15 6.79
C ASP A 34 -7.85 7.90 7.84
N SER A 35 -6.78 7.21 7.49
CA SER A 35 -5.77 6.86 8.48
C SER A 35 -4.37 6.89 7.90
N LEU A 36 -4.05 7.98 7.21
CA LEU A 36 -2.71 8.19 6.65
C LEU A 36 -1.67 8.24 7.76
N ASP A 37 -0.49 7.69 7.49
CA ASP A 37 0.65 7.90 8.36
C ASP A 37 1.26 9.27 8.02
N VAL A 38 1.08 10.23 8.90
CA VAL A 38 1.52 11.60 8.65
C VAL A 38 2.90 11.90 9.25
N ASP A 39 3.52 10.91 9.85
CA ASP A 39 4.82 11.03 10.48
C ASP A 39 5.80 10.03 9.88
N GLY A 40 7.08 10.21 10.18
CA GLY A 40 8.11 9.26 9.77
C GLY A 40 8.61 9.48 8.36
N ASN A 41 9.41 8.54 7.88
CA ASN A 41 10.13 8.68 6.62
C ASN A 41 9.24 8.58 5.39
N PHE A 42 8.07 8.01 5.53
CA PHE A 42 7.14 7.82 4.43
C PHE A 42 5.83 8.56 4.67
N ALA A 43 5.93 9.69 5.35
CA ALA A 43 4.77 10.46 5.77
C ALA A 43 3.93 10.89 4.56
N PHE A 44 2.65 10.55 4.62
CA PHE A 44 1.68 11.04 3.66
C PHE A 44 1.07 12.31 4.25
N ASN A 45 1.86 13.36 4.25
CA ASN A 45 1.50 14.63 4.85
C ASN A 45 1.53 15.68 3.75
N LEU A 46 0.41 16.33 3.50
CA LEU A 46 0.28 17.28 2.41
C LEU A 46 1.25 18.46 2.54
N ASP A 47 1.64 18.80 3.77
CA ASP A 47 2.61 19.86 3.99
C ASP A 47 4.02 19.48 3.58
N ILE A 48 4.30 18.18 3.51
CA ILE A 48 5.62 17.66 3.16
C ILE A 48 5.70 17.28 1.67
N ILE A 49 4.56 17.04 1.04
CA ILE A 49 4.54 16.76 -0.39
C ILE A 49 4.89 18.05 -1.13
N GLU A 50 6.15 18.14 -1.47
CA GLU A 50 6.77 19.41 -1.89
C GLU A 50 6.32 19.92 -3.23
N THR A 51 5.79 19.08 -4.08
CA THR A 51 5.48 19.52 -5.43
C THR A 51 4.04 19.24 -5.80
N ASN A 52 3.41 20.22 -6.37
CA ASN A 52 2.09 20.06 -6.98
C ASN A 52 2.06 18.92 -7.99
N ARG A 53 3.22 18.63 -8.58
CA ARG A 53 3.34 17.55 -9.55
C ARG A 53 3.07 16.18 -8.92
N HIS A 54 3.59 15.93 -7.73
CA HIS A 54 3.32 14.67 -7.04
C HIS A 54 1.88 14.56 -6.61
N LEU A 55 1.30 15.62 -6.08
CA LEU A 55 -0.12 15.62 -5.73
C LEU A 55 -0.99 15.37 -6.95
N LYS A 56 -0.67 16.02 -8.04
CA LYS A 56 -1.40 15.85 -9.29
C LYS A 56 -1.27 14.42 -9.80
N GLU A 57 -0.08 13.86 -9.71
CA GLU A 57 0.17 12.49 -10.15
C GLU A 57 -0.60 11.48 -9.29
N ILE A 58 -0.58 11.67 -7.97
CA ILE A 58 -1.31 10.81 -7.05
C ILE A 58 -2.80 10.83 -7.36
N PHE A 59 -3.35 12.03 -7.52
CA PHE A 59 -4.77 12.20 -7.80
C PHE A 59 -5.15 11.57 -9.14
N SER A 60 -4.35 11.87 -10.15
CA SER A 60 -4.58 11.38 -11.51
C SER A 60 -4.55 9.85 -11.56
N LYS A 61 -3.57 9.24 -10.91
CA LYS A 61 -3.44 7.78 -10.90
C LYS A 61 -4.51 7.11 -10.04
N THR A 62 -4.90 7.72 -8.94
CA THR A 62 -6.00 7.20 -8.13
C THR A 62 -7.28 7.14 -8.97
N ILE A 63 -7.56 8.18 -9.72
CA ILE A 63 -8.72 8.22 -10.61
C ILE A 63 -8.59 7.13 -11.68
N GLU A 64 -7.44 7.02 -12.31
CA GLU A 64 -7.21 6.02 -13.36
C GLU A 64 -7.37 4.60 -12.81
N TYR A 65 -6.71 4.30 -11.71
CA TYR A 65 -6.72 2.95 -11.14
C TYR A 65 -8.09 2.56 -10.59
N SER A 66 -8.91 3.54 -10.24
CA SER A 66 -10.28 3.28 -9.77
C SER A 66 -11.17 2.65 -10.84
N LYS A 67 -10.75 2.72 -12.09
CA LYS A 67 -11.49 2.13 -13.21
C LYS A 67 -11.26 0.63 -13.36
N TYR A 68 -10.25 0.11 -12.67
CA TYR A 68 -9.82 -1.28 -12.81
C TYR A 68 -10.20 -2.10 -11.58
N THR A 69 -10.39 -3.39 -11.81
CA THR A 69 -10.52 -4.35 -10.70
C THR A 69 -9.13 -4.63 -10.13
N TRP A 70 -9.11 -5.20 -8.92
CA TRP A 70 -7.86 -5.62 -8.33
C TRP A 70 -7.11 -6.62 -9.21
N SER A 71 -7.86 -7.53 -9.84
CA SER A 71 -7.27 -8.49 -10.77
C SER A 71 -6.55 -7.79 -11.92
N GLU A 72 -7.20 -6.80 -12.50
CA GLU A 72 -6.60 -6.04 -13.60
C GLU A 72 -5.37 -5.25 -13.15
N ILE A 73 -5.44 -4.66 -11.96
CA ILE A 73 -4.30 -3.93 -11.39
C ILE A 73 -3.11 -4.86 -11.21
N LYS A 74 -3.34 -6.04 -10.65
CA LYS A 74 -2.24 -6.98 -10.38
C LYS A 74 -1.59 -7.53 -11.65
N LYS A 75 -2.29 -7.47 -12.76
CA LYS A 75 -1.75 -7.91 -14.05
C LYS A 75 -0.91 -6.86 -14.76
N GLN A 76 -0.94 -5.61 -14.33
CA GLN A 76 -0.12 -4.58 -14.96
C GLN A 76 1.35 -4.81 -14.67
N THR A 77 2.18 -4.62 -15.70
CA THR A 77 3.62 -4.85 -15.60
C THR A 77 4.37 -3.60 -16.04
N HIS A 78 5.59 -3.46 -15.54
CA HIS A 78 6.50 -2.39 -15.98
C HIS A 78 6.99 -2.66 -17.39
N ASP A 79 7.55 -3.83 -17.55
CA ASP A 79 8.06 -4.30 -18.82
C ASP A 79 7.35 -5.60 -19.14
N GLU A 80 8.08 -6.61 -19.50
CA GLU A 80 7.50 -7.88 -19.86
C GLU A 80 7.36 -8.86 -18.70
N SER A 81 8.02 -8.60 -17.60
CA SER A 81 8.18 -9.64 -16.57
C SER A 81 7.85 -9.25 -15.15
N SER A 82 7.93 -7.98 -14.77
CA SER A 82 7.75 -7.61 -13.38
C SER A 82 6.44 -6.88 -13.13
N SER A 83 5.75 -7.27 -12.08
CA SER A 83 4.49 -6.64 -11.68
C SER A 83 4.71 -5.19 -11.29
N LYS A 84 3.85 -4.34 -11.81
CA LYS A 84 3.90 -2.91 -11.52
C LYS A 84 3.35 -2.63 -10.12
N HIS A 85 2.24 -3.25 -9.79
CA HIS A 85 1.60 -3.11 -8.49
C HIS A 85 1.58 -4.47 -7.82
N HIS A 86 1.97 -4.54 -6.55
CA HIS A 86 2.06 -5.85 -5.92
C HIS A 86 2.04 -5.77 -4.40
N ALA A 87 1.67 -6.91 -3.79
CA ALA A 87 1.81 -7.10 -2.36
C ALA A 87 3.29 -7.11 -1.98
N LEU A 88 3.60 -6.57 -0.84
CA LEU A 88 4.98 -6.47 -0.35
C LEU A 88 5.26 -7.56 0.68
N ASP A 89 6.43 -8.15 0.56
CA ASP A 89 6.96 -9.09 1.53
C ASP A 89 7.61 -8.31 2.67
N TYR A 90 7.27 -8.65 3.90
CA TYR A 90 7.86 -7.96 5.05
C TYR A 90 9.39 -7.99 5.02
N ASP A 91 9.96 -9.14 4.64
CA ASP A 91 11.43 -9.31 4.60
C ASP A 91 12.11 -8.37 3.61
N GLY A 92 11.41 -7.95 2.58
CA GLY A 92 11.96 -7.04 1.57
C GLY A 92 11.81 -5.56 1.91
N MET A 93 11.13 -5.25 3.00
CA MET A 93 10.93 -3.87 3.42
C MET A 93 12.17 -3.29 4.08
N SER A 94 12.32 -1.97 3.97
CA SER A 94 13.41 -1.28 4.64
C SER A 94 13.22 -1.32 6.16
N SER A 95 14.30 -1.07 6.91
CA SER A 95 14.22 -0.99 8.36
C SER A 95 13.30 0.15 8.80
N GLU A 96 13.32 1.24 8.07
CA GLU A 96 12.46 2.38 8.35
C GLU A 96 10.98 2.03 8.17
N ALA A 97 10.66 1.27 7.13
CA ALA A 97 9.29 0.81 6.90
C ALA A 97 8.84 -0.13 8.02
N LYS A 98 9.69 -1.08 8.38
CA LYS A 98 9.38 -2.01 9.48
C LYS A 98 9.16 -1.28 10.79
N GLU A 99 9.95 -0.25 11.05
CA GLU A 99 9.79 0.56 12.25
C GLU A 99 8.43 1.27 12.28
N ARG A 100 8.01 1.83 11.15
CA ARG A 100 6.69 2.48 11.08
C ARG A 100 5.56 1.48 11.28
N ILE A 101 5.67 0.31 10.70
CA ILE A 101 4.67 -0.74 10.87
C ILE A 101 4.53 -1.10 12.35
N ASN A 102 5.66 -1.28 13.04
CA ASN A 102 5.66 -1.62 14.46
C ASN A 102 5.11 -0.48 15.31
N LYS A 103 5.52 0.72 15.01
CA LYS A 103 5.09 1.91 15.77
C LYS A 103 3.59 2.15 15.65
N LEU A 104 3.02 1.87 14.50
CA LEU A 104 1.59 2.02 14.25
C LEU A 104 0.79 0.78 14.66
N HIS A 105 1.45 -0.23 15.22
CA HIS A 105 0.82 -1.48 15.64
C HIS A 105 0.12 -2.20 14.50
N LEU A 106 0.77 -2.25 13.35
CA LEU A 106 0.24 -2.88 12.15
C LEU A 106 0.87 -4.24 11.87
N ASP A 107 1.49 -4.85 12.86
CA ASP A 107 2.21 -6.12 12.70
C ASP A 107 1.33 -7.23 12.14
N GLU A 108 0.05 -7.22 12.50
CA GLU A 108 -0.88 -8.24 12.05
C GLU A 108 -1.29 -8.09 10.60
N TYR A 109 -0.95 -6.96 9.99
CA TYR A 109 -1.35 -6.65 8.62
C TYR A 109 -0.19 -6.68 7.63
N THR A 110 0.95 -7.24 8.03
CA THR A 110 2.14 -7.27 7.17
C THR A 110 1.91 -8.03 5.87
N ASP A 111 1.03 -9.01 5.88
CA ASP A 111 0.70 -9.76 4.66
C ASP A 111 -0.29 -9.03 3.76
N SER A 112 -0.82 -7.92 4.23
CA SER A 112 -1.83 -7.16 3.50
C SER A 112 -1.30 -5.83 2.96
N ILE A 113 0.00 -5.60 3.05
CA ILE A 113 0.61 -4.36 2.57
C ILE A 113 0.81 -4.46 1.06
N PHE A 114 0.30 -3.47 0.37
CA PHE A 114 0.29 -3.44 -1.09
C PHE A 114 0.84 -2.10 -1.59
N SER A 115 1.56 -2.14 -2.69
CA SER A 115 2.19 -0.96 -3.29
C SER A 115 1.64 -0.71 -4.69
N PHE A 116 1.17 0.51 -4.90
CA PHE A 116 0.84 1.00 -6.23
C PHE A 116 2.01 1.82 -6.78
N ALA A 117 2.43 1.49 -7.98
CA ALA A 117 3.44 2.28 -8.67
C ALA A 117 2.77 3.44 -9.40
N LEU A 118 3.32 4.61 -9.21
CA LEU A 118 2.97 5.79 -9.98
C LEU A 118 4.14 6.09 -10.92
N GLN A 119 4.32 7.34 -11.29
CA GLN A 119 5.36 7.71 -12.23
C GLN A 119 6.75 7.55 -11.60
N ASN A 120 7.68 6.98 -12.35
CA ASN A 120 9.07 6.78 -11.93
C ASN A 120 9.15 6.00 -10.62
N LYS A 121 9.78 6.56 -9.60
CA LYS A 121 9.98 5.90 -8.31
C LYS A 121 8.84 6.10 -7.33
N LEU A 122 7.88 6.95 -7.67
CA LEU A 122 6.80 7.29 -6.75
C LEU A 122 5.91 6.09 -6.48
N ARG A 123 5.69 5.81 -5.21
CA ARG A 123 4.83 4.70 -4.77
C ARG A 123 3.86 5.19 -3.72
N ILE A 124 2.66 4.65 -3.77
CA ILE A 124 1.65 4.81 -2.72
C ILE A 124 1.44 3.44 -2.11
N ILE A 125 1.60 3.36 -0.81
CA ILE A 125 1.61 2.08 -0.10
C ILE A 125 0.57 2.11 1.00
N GLY A 126 -0.08 0.99 1.21
CA GLY A 126 -1.11 0.90 2.23
C GLY A 126 -1.51 -0.53 2.51
N ILE A 127 -2.66 -0.67 3.16
CA ILE A 127 -3.18 -1.97 3.58
C ILE A 127 -4.41 -2.29 2.76
N ARG A 128 -4.37 -3.45 2.10
CA ARG A 128 -5.52 -3.96 1.36
C ARG A 128 -6.34 -4.88 2.24
N VAL A 129 -7.65 -4.59 2.34
CA VAL A 129 -8.60 -5.49 2.99
C VAL A 129 -9.75 -5.69 2.01
N ASN A 130 -9.79 -6.84 1.37
CA ASN A 130 -10.74 -7.14 0.29
C ASN A 130 -10.62 -6.11 -0.84
N GLU A 131 -11.69 -5.40 -1.19
CA GLU A 131 -11.65 -4.38 -2.23
C GLU A 131 -11.14 -3.02 -1.72
N LYS A 132 -11.02 -2.87 -0.41
CA LYS A 132 -10.64 -1.60 0.20
C LYS A 132 -9.12 -1.47 0.31
N PHE A 133 -8.62 -0.30 -0.04
CA PHE A 133 -7.22 0.02 0.12
C PHE A 133 -7.07 1.22 1.05
N TYR A 134 -6.53 0.96 2.23
CA TYR A 134 -6.30 1.99 3.24
C TYR A 134 -4.94 2.61 2.94
N VAL A 135 -4.94 3.80 2.37
CA VAL A 135 -3.72 4.51 2.00
C VAL A 135 -2.99 4.92 3.27
N LYS A 136 -1.70 4.60 3.35
CA LYS A 136 -0.89 4.86 4.53
C LYS A 136 0.31 5.73 4.22
N TRP A 137 1.08 5.37 3.20
CA TRP A 137 2.42 5.91 3.02
C TRP A 137 2.65 6.47 1.64
N TYR A 138 3.44 7.52 1.62
CA TYR A 138 3.91 8.21 0.43
C TYR A 138 5.41 7.96 0.32
N ASP A 139 5.83 7.35 -0.78
CA ASP A 139 7.23 6.94 -0.97
C ASP A 139 7.72 7.45 -2.34
N PRO A 140 8.22 8.69 -2.38
CA PRO A 140 8.62 9.28 -3.67
C PRO A 140 9.91 8.71 -4.23
N GLU A 141 10.76 8.09 -3.41
CA GLU A 141 12.07 7.61 -3.83
C GLU A 141 12.19 6.10 -3.91
N HIS A 142 11.08 5.39 -3.75
CA HIS A 142 11.05 3.92 -3.79
C HIS A 142 11.94 3.30 -2.72
N LYS A 143 11.85 3.81 -1.50
CA LYS A 143 12.70 3.36 -0.39
C LYS A 143 11.99 2.47 0.62
N PHE A 144 10.67 2.40 0.54
CA PHE A 144 9.89 1.58 1.46
C PHE A 144 10.19 0.10 1.26
N TYR A 145 10.29 -0.31 0.01
CA TYR A 145 10.50 -1.72 -0.35
C TYR A 145 11.63 -1.85 -1.35
N PRO A 146 12.88 -1.89 -0.87
CA PRO A 146 14.01 -2.11 -1.77
C PRO A 146 14.06 -3.52 -2.36
N GLY A 147 13.26 -4.43 -1.79
CA GLY A 147 13.21 -5.80 -2.26
C GLY A 147 14.16 -6.72 -1.52
N LYS A 148 13.95 -8.01 -1.68
CA LYS A 148 14.82 -9.00 -1.05
C LYS A 148 16.19 -8.97 -1.69
N LYS A 149 17.22 -9.01 -0.87
CA LYS A 149 18.58 -9.09 -1.38
C LYS A 149 18.78 -10.44 -2.07
N LYS A 150 19.28 -10.39 -3.28
CA LYS A 150 19.65 -11.61 -3.98
C LYS A 150 20.92 -12.15 -3.35
N HIS A 151 20.93 -13.43 -3.11
CA HIS A 151 22.14 -14.10 -2.66
C HIS A 151 23.12 -14.20 -3.83
N THR A 152 24.28 -13.69 -3.59
CA THR A 152 25.35 -13.81 -4.55
C THR A 152 26.31 -14.89 -4.12
#